data_318d163a6c30b336d5af3ce649eaf308
#
_entry.id   318d163a6c30b336d5af3ce649eaf308
#
_cell.length_a   1.000
_cell.length_b   1.000
_cell.length_c   1.000
_cell.angle_alpha   90.00
_cell.angle_beta   90.00
_cell.angle_gamma   90.00
#
_symmetry.space_group_name_H-M   'P 1'
#
loop_
_entity.id
_entity.type
_entity.pdbx_description
1 polymer ?
#
loop_
_entity_poly.entity_id
_entity_poly.type
_entity_poly.pdbx_seq_one_letter_code
_entity_poly.pdbx_strand_id
1 'polypeptide(L)'
;LNYRGGFDTQVTYNSGDLVGYGGKVYRCLAQTSATSPDIDVNFSLFVDGLRWRGNYSASGSYIIGDIVRLGGRSYICIESYDNDGSTNPEPPNSDFWELFSDGFRWLGTYNAASEYEIGDVVEYAQSSYVSLTADNVGNTPSDGAPNWNLMAQGDSNAVLTTRGDILTRDATQAVRLPIGPAGSFLTSNGTDIT
;
A
#
# COMPACT_ATOMS: atom_id res chain seq x y z
N LEU A 1 -0.34 -36.55 17.95
CA LEU A 1 -0.72 -35.30 17.30
C LEU A 1 -1.33 -35.63 15.94
N ASN A 2 -2.52 -35.10 15.65
CA ASN A 2 -3.24 -35.35 14.42
C ASN A 2 -3.75 -34.02 13.86
N TYR A 3 -3.26 -33.58 12.67
CA TYR A 3 -3.71 -32.34 12.04
C TYR A 3 -5.06 -32.54 11.36
N ARG A 4 -6.05 -31.74 11.77
CA ARG A 4 -7.46 -31.86 11.35
C ARG A 4 -7.86 -30.82 10.29
N GLY A 5 -6.94 -29.96 9.86
CA GLY A 5 -7.25 -28.86 8.95
C GLY A 5 -7.70 -27.59 9.67
N GLY A 6 -8.49 -26.75 9.00
CA GLY A 6 -9.11 -25.57 9.60
C GLY A 6 -10.13 -25.94 10.68
N PHE A 7 -10.24 -25.07 11.67
CA PHE A 7 -11.25 -25.24 12.73
C PHE A 7 -12.67 -25.16 12.16
N ASP A 8 -13.53 -26.05 12.62
CA ASP A 8 -14.96 -26.13 12.24
C ASP A 8 -15.81 -26.32 13.50
N THR A 9 -16.79 -25.47 13.71
CA THR A 9 -17.70 -25.50 14.86
C THR A 9 -18.60 -26.74 14.90
N GLN A 10 -18.71 -27.50 13.82
CA GLN A 10 -19.51 -28.72 13.74
C GLN A 10 -18.72 -30.00 14.07
N VAL A 11 -17.42 -29.86 14.29
CA VAL A 11 -16.50 -30.96 14.54
C VAL A 11 -16.19 -31.07 16.03
N THR A 12 -16.22 -32.29 16.58
CA THR A 12 -15.68 -32.59 17.91
C THR A 12 -14.21 -32.92 17.80
N TYR A 13 -13.38 -32.22 18.56
CA TYR A 13 -11.95 -32.41 18.62
C TYR A 13 -11.57 -33.19 19.89
N ASN A 14 -10.56 -34.04 19.75
CA ASN A 14 -10.06 -34.87 20.84
C ASN A 14 -8.66 -34.37 21.27
N SER A 15 -8.27 -34.75 22.49
CA SER A 15 -6.93 -34.45 23.00
C SER A 15 -5.85 -34.90 22.02
N GLY A 16 -4.94 -33.99 21.64
CA GLY A 16 -3.86 -34.19 20.68
C GLY A 16 -4.20 -33.82 19.23
N ASP A 17 -5.46 -33.49 18.93
CA ASP A 17 -5.80 -32.92 17.62
C ASP A 17 -5.15 -31.51 17.46
N LEU A 18 -4.70 -31.21 16.25
CA LEU A 18 -4.19 -29.90 15.84
C LEU A 18 -5.15 -29.29 14.84
N VAL A 19 -5.50 -28.02 15.04
CA VAL A 19 -6.42 -27.27 14.17
C VAL A 19 -5.84 -25.93 13.81
N GLY A 20 -6.01 -25.53 12.54
CA GLY A 20 -5.68 -24.19 12.07
C GLY A 20 -6.81 -23.21 12.35
N TYR A 21 -6.53 -22.10 13.00
CA TYR A 21 -7.48 -21.01 13.22
C TYR A 21 -6.76 -19.67 13.26
N GLY A 22 -7.26 -18.68 12.52
CA GLY A 22 -6.69 -17.34 12.51
C GLY A 22 -5.22 -17.25 12.11
N GLY A 23 -4.75 -18.13 11.19
CA GLY A 23 -3.34 -18.18 10.79
C GLY A 23 -2.43 -18.91 11.79
N LYS A 24 -2.97 -19.36 12.92
CA LYS A 24 -2.27 -20.06 13.99
C LYS A 24 -2.67 -21.52 14.02
N VAL A 25 -1.89 -22.35 14.70
CA VAL A 25 -2.24 -23.75 14.96
C VAL A 25 -2.43 -23.95 16.46
N TYR A 26 -3.54 -24.56 16.83
CA TYR A 26 -3.88 -24.87 18.21
C TYR A 26 -3.90 -26.37 18.43
N ARG A 27 -3.50 -26.79 19.63
CA ARG A 27 -3.58 -28.17 20.08
C ARG A 27 -4.78 -28.33 21.03
N CYS A 28 -5.64 -29.29 20.73
CA CYS A 28 -6.71 -29.71 21.64
C CYS A 28 -6.11 -30.43 22.85
N LEU A 29 -6.47 -30.00 24.04
CA LEU A 29 -6.02 -30.57 25.34
C LEU A 29 -7.02 -31.58 25.90
N ALA A 30 -8.31 -31.29 25.72
CA ALA A 30 -9.40 -32.16 26.15
C ALA A 30 -10.51 -32.17 25.11
N GLN A 31 -11.33 -33.19 25.06
CA GLN A 31 -12.42 -33.26 24.09
C GLN A 31 -13.32 -32.05 24.20
N THR A 32 -13.54 -31.39 23.08
CA THR A 32 -14.38 -30.20 22.98
C THR A 32 -15.05 -30.09 21.62
N SER A 33 -16.14 -29.35 21.58
CA SER A 33 -16.86 -28.99 20.37
C SER A 33 -17.34 -27.54 20.47
N ALA A 34 -17.29 -26.82 19.37
CA ALA A 34 -18.03 -25.60 19.13
C ALA A 34 -17.52 -24.26 19.68
N THR A 35 -16.46 -24.16 20.46
CA THR A 35 -15.86 -22.84 20.81
C THR A 35 -14.58 -22.63 20.06
N SER A 36 -14.34 -21.40 19.60
CA SER A 36 -13.11 -21.12 18.82
C SER A 36 -11.85 -21.35 19.64
N PRO A 37 -10.77 -21.89 19.03
CA PRO A 37 -9.58 -22.32 19.74
C PRO A 37 -8.79 -21.23 20.48
N ASP A 38 -8.99 -19.97 20.12
CA ASP A 38 -8.32 -18.81 20.73
C ASP A 38 -8.89 -18.43 22.10
N ILE A 39 -10.13 -18.82 22.39
CA ILE A 39 -10.82 -18.53 23.66
C ILE A 39 -11.22 -19.78 24.45
N ASP A 40 -11.19 -20.97 23.86
CA ASP A 40 -11.56 -22.22 24.54
C ASP A 40 -10.37 -22.72 25.36
N VAL A 41 -10.57 -22.88 26.66
CA VAL A 41 -9.58 -23.41 27.62
C VAL A 41 -9.11 -24.84 27.29
N ASN A 42 -9.84 -25.57 26.44
CA ASN A 42 -9.47 -26.89 25.97
C ASN A 42 -8.50 -26.85 24.78
N PHE A 43 -8.13 -25.68 24.31
CA PHE A 43 -7.09 -25.52 23.32
C PHE A 43 -5.88 -24.76 23.89
N SER A 44 -4.72 -25.06 23.39
CA SER A 44 -3.51 -24.26 23.60
C SER A 44 -2.88 -23.91 22.29
N LEU A 45 -2.32 -22.70 22.19
CA LEU A 45 -1.52 -22.30 21.04
C LEU A 45 -0.36 -23.27 20.87
N PHE A 46 -0.23 -23.85 19.68
CA PHE A 46 0.84 -24.80 19.35
C PHE A 46 1.88 -24.18 18.40
N VAL A 47 1.39 -23.45 17.38
CA VAL A 47 2.23 -22.67 16.46
C VAL A 47 1.62 -21.31 16.30
N ASP A 48 2.36 -20.27 16.64
CA ASP A 48 2.00 -18.89 16.36
C ASP A 48 2.27 -18.57 14.89
N GLY A 49 1.31 -17.96 14.22
CA GLY A 49 1.38 -17.67 12.80
C GLY A 49 0.80 -16.29 12.47
N LEU A 50 1.07 -15.85 11.25
CA LEU A 50 0.56 -14.60 10.71
C LEU A 50 -0.62 -14.88 9.77
N ARG A 51 -1.62 -14.00 9.77
CA ARG A 51 -2.80 -14.13 8.92
C ARG A 51 -3.01 -12.88 8.06
N TRP A 52 -2.86 -13.04 6.75
CA TRP A 52 -3.19 -11.98 5.81
C TRP A 52 -4.71 -11.78 5.71
N ARG A 53 -5.17 -10.54 5.96
CA ARG A 53 -6.57 -10.15 5.94
C ARG A 53 -6.98 -9.31 4.73
N GLY A 54 -6.03 -8.96 3.87
CA GLY A 54 -6.28 -8.06 2.75
C GLY A 54 -6.21 -6.59 3.15
N ASN A 55 -7.05 -5.75 2.56
CA ASN A 55 -7.12 -4.35 2.93
C ASN A 55 -7.75 -4.19 4.32
N TYR A 56 -7.28 -3.19 5.07
CA TYR A 56 -7.92 -2.78 6.31
C TYR A 56 -9.39 -2.41 6.07
N SER A 57 -10.22 -2.72 7.02
CA SER A 57 -11.63 -2.32 7.04
C SER A 57 -12.00 -1.78 8.41
N ALA A 58 -12.51 -0.56 8.46
CA ALA A 58 -12.97 0.06 9.70
C ALA A 58 -14.12 -0.71 10.38
N SER A 59 -14.78 -1.63 9.67
CA SER A 59 -15.81 -2.53 10.21
C SER A 59 -15.28 -3.94 10.55
N GLY A 60 -13.97 -4.15 10.47
CA GLY A 60 -13.36 -5.45 10.76
C GLY A 60 -13.02 -5.64 12.23
N SER A 61 -13.11 -6.88 12.71
CA SER A 61 -12.48 -7.32 13.96
C SER A 61 -11.14 -7.98 13.64
N TYR A 62 -10.13 -7.69 14.45
CA TYR A 62 -8.79 -8.18 14.22
C TYR A 62 -8.19 -8.77 15.50
N ILE A 63 -7.37 -9.80 15.32
CA ILE A 63 -6.65 -10.45 16.41
C ILE A 63 -5.14 -10.31 16.20
N ILE A 64 -4.39 -10.48 17.28
CA ILE A 64 -2.92 -10.45 17.23
C ILE A 64 -2.41 -11.41 16.15
N GLY A 65 -1.50 -10.90 15.29
CA GLY A 65 -0.96 -11.64 14.15
C GLY A 65 -1.74 -11.47 12.84
N ASP A 66 -2.87 -10.75 12.84
CA ASP A 66 -3.51 -10.34 11.59
C ASP A 66 -2.67 -9.28 10.88
N ILE A 67 -2.50 -9.45 9.58
CA ILE A 67 -1.82 -8.48 8.74
C ILE A 67 -2.83 -7.88 7.78
N VAL A 68 -2.87 -6.56 7.74
CA VAL A 68 -3.71 -5.79 6.82
C VAL A 68 -2.85 -4.85 5.97
N ARG A 69 -3.40 -4.43 4.84
CA ARG A 69 -2.82 -3.35 4.04
C ARG A 69 -3.69 -2.10 4.16
N LEU A 70 -3.04 -0.96 4.42
CA LEU A 70 -3.63 0.36 4.28
C LEU A 70 -2.66 1.25 3.51
N GLY A 71 -3.14 1.87 2.45
CA GLY A 71 -2.26 2.59 1.52
C GLY A 71 -1.23 1.67 0.86
N GLY A 72 0.00 2.14 0.74
CA GLY A 72 1.14 1.37 0.27
C GLY A 72 1.77 0.47 1.33
N ARG A 73 1.31 0.51 2.58
CA ARG A 73 1.91 -0.16 3.73
C ARG A 73 1.12 -1.37 4.20
N SER A 74 1.79 -2.30 4.85
CA SER A 74 1.16 -3.40 5.58
C SER A 74 1.45 -3.26 7.07
N TYR A 75 0.44 -3.60 7.87
CA TYR A 75 0.49 -3.49 9.33
C TYR A 75 0.12 -4.82 9.97
N ILE A 76 0.75 -5.15 11.09
CA ILE A 76 0.43 -6.30 11.91
C ILE A 76 -0.34 -5.86 13.16
N CYS A 77 -1.43 -6.56 13.44
CA CYS A 77 -2.20 -6.36 14.66
C CYS A 77 -1.39 -6.88 15.86
N ILE A 78 -1.15 -6.03 16.84
CA ILE A 78 -0.42 -6.34 18.08
C ILE A 78 -1.33 -6.35 19.32
N GLU A 79 -2.55 -5.82 19.22
CA GLU A 79 -3.58 -5.90 20.25
C GLU A 79 -4.92 -6.22 19.59
N SER A 80 -5.59 -7.27 20.07
CA SER A 80 -6.86 -7.73 19.50
C SER A 80 -8.00 -6.79 19.83
N TYR A 81 -8.90 -6.55 18.87
CA TYR A 81 -10.12 -5.81 19.11
C TYR A 81 -11.29 -6.31 18.26
N ASP A 82 -12.48 -6.18 18.81
CA ASP A 82 -13.73 -6.46 18.10
C ASP A 82 -14.40 -5.19 17.64
N ASN A 83 -15.03 -5.24 16.47
CA ASN A 83 -15.90 -4.17 16.01
C ASN A 83 -17.22 -4.19 16.79
N ASP A 84 -17.25 -3.50 17.92
CA ASP A 84 -18.43 -3.32 18.78
C ASP A 84 -19.26 -2.06 18.46
N GLY A 85 -18.90 -1.38 17.35
CA GLY A 85 -19.52 -0.11 16.93
C GLY A 85 -18.89 1.13 17.57
N SER A 86 -17.81 0.99 18.35
CA SER A 86 -16.96 2.08 18.77
C SER A 86 -15.91 2.44 17.70
N THR A 87 -15.10 3.46 17.95
CA THR A 87 -14.07 3.89 17.01
C THR A 87 -13.02 2.79 16.85
N ASN A 88 -12.99 2.16 15.68
CA ASN A 88 -11.98 1.16 15.37
C ASN A 88 -10.60 1.82 15.23
N PRO A 89 -9.58 1.25 15.88
CA PRO A 89 -8.22 1.74 15.76
C PRO A 89 -7.69 1.45 14.34
N GLU A 90 -7.57 2.49 13.54
CA GLU A 90 -7.00 2.42 12.19
C GLU A 90 -5.48 2.47 12.22
N PRO A 91 -4.76 1.67 11.39
CA PRO A 91 -3.33 1.89 11.22
C PRO A 91 -3.03 3.33 10.73
N PRO A 92 -1.99 4.00 11.23
CA PRO A 92 -0.89 3.48 12.06
C PRO A 92 -1.06 3.67 13.58
N ASN A 93 -2.24 3.45 14.15
CA ASN A 93 -2.43 3.53 15.61
C ASN A 93 -1.50 2.55 16.33
N SER A 94 -0.45 3.07 17.00
CA SER A 94 0.62 2.28 17.60
C SER A 94 0.21 1.42 18.81
N ASP A 95 -0.97 1.63 19.37
CA ASP A 95 -1.47 0.79 20.46
C ASP A 95 -2.01 -0.55 19.94
N PHE A 96 -2.43 -0.60 18.68
CA PHE A 96 -3.06 -1.77 18.05
C PHE A 96 -2.30 -2.32 16.85
N TRP A 97 -1.51 -1.47 16.20
CA TRP A 97 -0.86 -1.82 14.94
C TRP A 97 0.62 -1.48 14.93
N GLU A 98 1.43 -2.38 14.44
CA GLU A 98 2.84 -2.15 14.15
C GLU A 98 3.07 -2.22 12.63
N LEU A 99 3.96 -1.37 12.11
CA LEU A 99 4.35 -1.41 10.71
C LEU A 99 5.02 -2.75 10.41
N PHE A 100 4.45 -3.53 9.49
CA PHE A 100 4.98 -4.81 9.06
C PHE A 100 5.86 -4.68 7.83
N SER A 101 5.45 -3.85 6.86
CA SER A 101 6.19 -3.63 5.62
C SER A 101 5.88 -2.26 5.03
N ASP A 102 6.92 -1.53 4.66
CA ASP A 102 6.80 -0.37 3.76
C ASP A 102 6.61 -0.82 2.31
N GLY A 103 5.81 -0.08 1.56
CA GLY A 103 5.55 -0.33 0.15
C GLY A 103 4.87 0.84 -0.52
N PHE A 104 4.54 0.67 -1.79
CA PHE A 104 3.84 1.67 -2.59
C PHE A 104 2.58 1.09 -3.22
N ARG A 105 1.55 1.94 -3.40
CA ARG A 105 0.32 1.60 -4.11
C ARG A 105 0.07 2.62 -5.22
N TRP A 106 0.16 2.18 -6.47
CA TRP A 106 -0.15 3.02 -7.63
C TRP A 106 -1.66 3.22 -7.77
N LEU A 107 -2.10 4.49 -7.85
CA LEU A 107 -3.51 4.86 -7.95
C LEU A 107 -3.86 5.65 -9.23
N GLY A 108 -2.90 5.77 -10.16
CA GLY A 108 -3.14 6.49 -11.41
C GLY A 108 -3.02 8.00 -11.25
N THR A 109 -3.82 8.75 -12.00
CA THR A 109 -3.79 10.22 -12.00
C THR A 109 -4.39 10.78 -10.71
N TYR A 110 -3.75 11.80 -10.14
CA TYR A 110 -4.22 12.50 -8.94
C TYR A 110 -5.64 13.06 -9.12
N ASN A 111 -6.45 12.91 -8.08
CA ASN A 111 -7.78 13.50 -7.98
C ASN A 111 -7.92 14.18 -6.61
N ALA A 112 -8.20 15.48 -6.61
CA ALA A 112 -8.32 16.27 -5.38
C ALA A 112 -9.47 15.84 -4.44
N ALA A 113 -10.46 15.09 -4.95
CA ALA A 113 -11.57 14.56 -4.14
C ALA A 113 -11.29 13.17 -3.56
N SER A 114 -10.18 12.54 -3.94
CA SER A 114 -9.77 11.24 -3.41
C SER A 114 -8.94 11.40 -2.14
N GLU A 115 -9.07 10.43 -1.27
CA GLU A 115 -8.26 10.27 -0.07
C GLU A 115 -7.07 9.36 -0.38
N TYR A 116 -5.90 9.77 0.07
CA TYR A 116 -4.65 9.05 -0.14
C TYR A 116 -3.98 8.72 1.18
N GLU A 117 -3.46 7.51 1.25
CA GLU A 117 -2.74 7.00 2.40
C GLU A 117 -1.22 7.08 2.21
N ILE A 118 -0.47 6.92 3.29
CA ILE A 118 0.98 6.85 3.24
C ILE A 118 1.42 5.74 2.28
N GLY A 119 2.33 6.07 1.35
CA GLY A 119 2.81 5.15 0.34
C GLY A 119 1.93 5.05 -0.91
N ASP A 120 0.82 5.81 -0.99
CA ASP A 120 0.07 5.93 -2.24
C ASP A 120 0.84 6.76 -3.25
N VAL A 121 0.90 6.28 -4.48
CA VAL A 121 1.61 6.91 -5.58
C VAL A 121 0.62 7.34 -6.65
N VAL A 122 0.73 8.58 -7.07
CA VAL A 122 -0.11 9.17 -8.13
C VAL A 122 0.74 9.82 -9.21
N GLU A 123 0.16 9.95 -10.39
CA GLU A 123 0.67 10.82 -11.45
C GLU A 123 0.00 12.19 -11.33
N TYR A 124 0.80 13.24 -11.40
CA TYR A 124 0.33 14.62 -11.52
C TYR A 124 1.34 15.46 -12.32
N ALA A 125 0.86 16.22 -13.31
CA ALA A 125 1.68 17.05 -14.17
C ALA A 125 2.90 16.30 -14.78
N GLN A 126 2.64 15.06 -15.27
CA GLN A 126 3.65 14.17 -15.88
C GLN A 126 4.72 13.65 -14.90
N SER A 127 4.60 13.91 -13.62
CA SER A 127 5.50 13.42 -12.57
C SER A 127 4.79 12.47 -11.64
N SER A 128 5.53 11.58 -10.99
CA SER A 128 4.98 10.68 -9.99
C SER A 128 5.30 11.17 -8.59
N TYR A 129 4.31 11.14 -7.71
CA TYR A 129 4.42 11.58 -6.32
C TYR A 129 3.93 10.51 -5.38
N VAL A 130 4.58 10.38 -4.22
CA VAL A 130 4.16 9.49 -3.13
C VAL A 130 3.59 10.31 -1.98
N SER A 131 2.46 9.87 -1.44
CA SER A 131 1.86 10.47 -0.24
C SER A 131 2.70 10.16 1.01
N LEU A 132 2.97 11.19 1.78
CA LEU A 132 3.73 11.13 3.04
C LEU A 132 2.83 11.09 4.28
N THR A 133 1.54 11.40 4.12
CA THR A 133 0.58 11.48 5.22
C THR A 133 -0.62 10.58 4.93
N ALA A 134 -1.24 10.08 6.01
CA ALA A 134 -2.57 9.48 5.94
C ALA A 134 -3.63 10.57 5.76
N ASP A 135 -4.84 10.18 5.36
CA ASP A 135 -6.00 11.07 5.14
C ASP A 135 -5.67 12.29 4.25
N ASN A 136 -4.78 12.10 3.30
CA ASN A 136 -4.31 13.17 2.42
C ASN A 136 -5.35 13.51 1.35
N VAL A 137 -6.19 14.47 1.63
CA VAL A 137 -7.28 14.93 0.74
C VAL A 137 -7.07 16.38 0.34
N GLY A 138 -7.28 16.68 -0.95
CA GLY A 138 -7.25 18.05 -1.48
C GLY A 138 -5.87 18.70 -1.59
N ASN A 139 -4.83 18.05 -1.11
CA ASN A 139 -3.47 18.58 -1.20
C ASN A 139 -2.88 18.25 -2.57
N THR A 140 -2.68 19.24 -3.41
CA THR A 140 -2.13 19.06 -4.75
C THR A 140 -0.65 18.65 -4.69
N PRO A 141 -0.24 17.58 -5.39
CA PRO A 141 1.15 17.19 -5.45
C PRO A 141 2.05 18.28 -6.04
N SER A 142 3.16 18.56 -5.36
CA SER A 142 4.22 19.42 -5.88
C SER A 142 5.55 19.06 -5.22
N ASP A 143 6.65 19.42 -5.85
CA ASP A 143 7.98 19.25 -5.25
C ASP A 143 8.11 20.12 -4.01
N GLY A 144 8.57 19.54 -2.90
CA GLY A 144 8.68 20.21 -1.60
C GLY A 144 7.36 20.38 -0.84
N ALA A 145 6.23 19.85 -1.32
CA ALA A 145 4.99 19.84 -0.56
C ALA A 145 5.10 18.94 0.69
N PRO A 146 4.54 19.35 1.85
CA PRO A 146 4.68 18.56 3.08
C PRO A 146 3.94 17.20 3.02
N ASN A 147 2.90 17.10 2.19
CA ASN A 147 2.06 15.90 2.05
C ASN A 147 2.50 14.97 0.93
N TRP A 148 3.39 15.42 0.05
CA TRP A 148 3.85 14.69 -1.11
C TRP A 148 5.36 14.73 -1.25
N ASN A 149 5.95 13.64 -1.71
CA ASN A 149 7.33 13.60 -2.16
C ASN A 149 7.40 13.27 -3.65
N LEU A 150 8.22 14.00 -4.38
CA LEU A 150 8.49 13.69 -5.77
C LEU A 150 9.23 12.34 -5.86
N MET A 151 8.64 11.37 -6.53
CA MET A 151 9.20 10.04 -6.72
C MET A 151 9.95 9.93 -8.05
N ALA A 152 9.33 10.44 -9.10
CA ALA A 152 9.94 10.52 -10.42
C ALA A 152 9.46 11.78 -11.13
N GLN A 153 10.41 12.59 -11.55
CA GLN A 153 10.10 13.76 -12.34
C GLN A 153 9.84 13.33 -13.78
N GLY A 154 8.68 13.70 -14.29
CA GLY A 154 8.39 13.61 -15.71
C GLY A 154 9.08 14.72 -16.48
N ASP A 155 9.35 14.47 -17.73
CA ASP A 155 9.83 15.52 -18.64
C ASP A 155 8.62 16.38 -19.04
N SER A 156 8.48 17.55 -18.40
CA SER A 156 7.46 18.55 -18.78
C SER A 156 7.73 19.14 -20.18
N ASN A 157 8.89 18.86 -20.71
CA ASN A 157 9.23 19.13 -22.09
C ASN A 157 9.02 17.85 -22.90
N ALA A 158 7.79 17.45 -23.17
CA ALA A 158 7.45 16.47 -24.21
C ALA A 158 7.85 17.03 -25.55
N VAL A 159 9.07 16.84 -25.85
CA VAL A 159 9.87 17.78 -26.54
C VAL A 159 9.69 17.62 -28.02
N LEU A 160 9.51 16.40 -28.49
CA LEU A 160 9.40 16.15 -29.93
C LEU A 160 7.96 15.81 -30.25
N THR A 161 7.22 16.72 -30.85
CA THR A 161 5.80 16.56 -31.18
C THR A 161 5.55 16.25 -32.65
N THR A 162 6.54 16.46 -33.50
CA THR A 162 6.40 16.29 -34.93
C THR A 162 7.59 15.50 -35.47
N ARG A 163 7.33 14.68 -36.49
CA ARG A 163 8.42 13.96 -37.19
C ARG A 163 9.40 14.92 -37.77
N GLY A 164 10.70 14.78 -37.44
CA GLY A 164 11.78 15.63 -37.88
C GLY A 164 12.18 16.72 -36.90
N ASP A 165 11.46 16.88 -35.78
CA ASP A 165 11.91 17.76 -34.71
C ASP A 165 13.22 17.26 -34.11
N ILE A 166 14.01 18.17 -33.61
CA ILE A 166 15.30 17.90 -32.97
C ILE A 166 15.24 18.39 -31.52
N LEU A 167 15.76 17.57 -30.61
CA LEU A 167 16.00 17.98 -29.25
C LEU A 167 17.33 18.74 -29.20
N THR A 168 17.28 19.94 -28.72
CA THR A 168 18.46 20.78 -28.45
C THR A 168 18.42 21.27 -27.00
N ARG A 169 19.41 22.02 -26.60
CA ARG A 169 19.46 22.62 -25.28
C ARG A 169 19.73 24.11 -25.38
N ASP A 170 18.93 24.93 -24.71
CA ASP A 170 19.27 26.31 -24.40
C ASP A 170 20.18 26.39 -23.15
N ALA A 171 20.41 27.57 -22.62
CA ALA A 171 21.28 27.76 -21.46
C ALA A 171 20.81 27.02 -20.19
N THR A 172 19.53 26.65 -20.10
CA THR A 172 18.90 26.16 -18.86
C THR A 172 18.27 24.78 -19.00
N GLN A 173 17.68 24.46 -20.16
CA GLN A 173 16.87 23.27 -20.32
C GLN A 173 16.94 22.65 -21.72
N ALA A 174 16.43 21.45 -21.88
CA ALA A 174 16.19 20.84 -23.17
C ALA A 174 15.03 21.56 -23.87
N VAL A 175 15.18 21.92 -25.12
CA VAL A 175 14.15 22.60 -25.91
C VAL A 175 13.99 21.92 -27.27
N ARG A 176 12.78 22.03 -27.82
CA ARG A 176 12.45 21.52 -29.14
C ARG A 176 12.87 22.53 -30.19
N LEU A 177 13.63 22.09 -31.16
CA LEU A 177 13.81 22.77 -32.42
C LEU A 177 12.87 22.14 -33.46
N PRO A 178 11.77 22.82 -33.86
CA PRO A 178 10.85 22.27 -34.83
C PRO A 178 11.48 22.15 -36.18
N ILE A 179 11.01 21.20 -37.00
CA ILE A 179 11.42 21.09 -38.39
C ILE A 179 11.08 22.37 -39.14
N GLY A 180 12.05 22.95 -39.80
CA GLY A 180 11.87 24.11 -40.64
C GLY A 180 11.15 23.79 -41.97
N PRO A 181 10.82 24.80 -42.79
CA PRO A 181 10.31 24.63 -44.14
C PRO A 181 11.23 23.77 -45.01
N ALA A 182 10.70 23.22 -46.09
CA ALA A 182 11.50 22.45 -47.04
C ALA A 182 12.67 23.29 -47.57
N GLY A 183 13.89 22.74 -47.50
CA GLY A 183 15.12 23.42 -47.89
C GLY A 183 15.84 24.19 -46.76
N SER A 184 15.31 24.13 -45.53
CA SER A 184 16.01 24.65 -44.33
C SER A 184 17.21 23.79 -43.97
N PHE A 185 18.26 24.43 -43.48
CA PHE A 185 19.47 23.79 -42.95
C PHE A 185 19.68 24.22 -41.49
N LEU A 186 20.18 23.32 -40.68
CA LEU A 186 20.62 23.64 -39.34
C LEU A 186 21.91 24.46 -39.41
N THR A 187 21.91 25.59 -38.77
CA THR A 187 23.09 26.47 -38.65
C THR A 187 23.42 26.68 -37.16
N SER A 188 24.58 27.22 -36.89
CA SER A 188 24.98 27.59 -35.54
C SER A 188 25.50 29.03 -35.54
N ASN A 189 25.09 29.78 -34.53
CA ASN A 189 25.63 31.12 -34.27
C ASN A 189 26.89 31.09 -33.38
N GLY A 190 27.43 29.90 -33.09
CA GLY A 190 28.55 29.66 -32.17
C GLY A 190 28.15 29.40 -30.73
N THR A 191 26.86 29.55 -30.40
CA THR A 191 26.29 29.25 -29.08
C THR A 191 25.15 28.28 -29.21
N ASP A 192 24.20 28.51 -30.11
CA ASP A 192 23.00 27.73 -30.30
C ASP A 192 22.88 27.19 -31.73
N ILE A 193 22.09 26.13 -31.90
CA ILE A 193 21.65 25.64 -33.20
C ILE A 193 20.36 26.37 -33.57
N THR A 194 20.31 26.87 -34.80
CA THR A 194 19.18 27.64 -35.35
C THR A 194 18.73 27.10 -36.71
#